data_02c840f85007abc911ba87441a7d7782
#
_entry.id   02c840f85007abc911ba87441a7d7782
#
_cell.length_a   1.000
_cell.length_b   1.000
_cell.length_c   1.000
_cell.angle_alpha   90.00
_cell.angle_beta   90.00
_cell.angle_gamma   90.00
#
_symmetry.space_group_name_H-M   'P 1'
#
loop_
_entity.id
_entity.type
_entity.pdbx_description
1 polymer ?
#
loop_
_entity_poly.entity_id
_entity_poly.type
_entity_poly.pdbx_seq_one_letter_code
_entity_poly.pdbx_strand_id
1 'polypeptide(L)'
;AAVCVVGRACTLRLAAPQSRHRSWEDTALHNRIDLLRPDAPALAQRGPHPVGVTTLTAAVSDTRQLTVEVWYPAAKGTVAGTSYATLLRDGVTPTVLHGSACREAFVATGFSAPLIVISHGYPGNRFLLSHLAESLAGQGFVVAAPDHAGSTYEDQQAFGVTLLNRPLDQRAVIDAMEALTGPLGDLVACRRVGLIGYSMGGYGAMIFGGAGLAETALQHPRAPEGGSLARHLAGSKTHAALRDPRLCAIMPIGPWGNGQAMWDADGLAQMDTPLFMMAGTVDDVSDYAAM
;
A
#
# COMPACT_ATOMS: atom_id res chain seq x y z
N ALA A 1 -2.82 17.33 -16.74
CA ALA A 1 -2.17 16.82 -15.55
C ALA A 1 -1.79 18.02 -14.66
N ALA A 2 -2.41 18.16 -13.50
CA ALA A 2 -2.04 19.18 -12.54
C ALA A 2 -1.22 18.49 -11.44
N VAL A 3 0.07 18.80 -11.37
CA VAL A 3 0.95 18.43 -10.26
C VAL A 3 0.73 19.47 -9.18
N CYS A 4 0.14 19.12 -8.06
CA CYS A 4 0.06 19.99 -6.89
C CYS A 4 1.21 19.63 -5.95
N VAL A 5 2.28 20.45 -5.96
CA VAL A 5 3.35 20.39 -4.97
C VAL A 5 2.97 21.32 -3.83
N VAL A 6 2.58 20.80 -2.68
CA VAL A 6 2.39 21.58 -1.47
C VAL A 6 3.73 21.65 -0.75
N GLY A 7 4.50 22.67 -1.03
CA GLY A 7 5.68 23.03 -0.27
C GLY A 7 5.39 24.14 0.74
N ARG A 8 5.46 23.83 2.02
CA ARG A 8 5.94 24.72 3.09
C ARG A 8 6.51 23.90 4.22
N ALA A 9 7.80 24.08 4.45
CA ALA A 9 8.52 23.47 5.55
C ALA A 9 7.98 23.98 6.89
N CYS A 10 7.42 23.10 7.69
CA CYS A 10 7.18 23.34 9.10
C CYS A 10 8.36 22.75 9.86
N THR A 11 9.34 23.58 10.23
CA THR A 11 10.47 23.20 11.08
C THR A 11 9.99 23.03 12.52
N LEU A 12 9.65 21.80 12.91
CA LEU A 12 9.46 21.44 14.31
C LEU A 12 10.85 21.14 14.90
N ARG A 13 11.33 22.01 15.79
CA ARG A 13 12.47 21.71 16.68
C ARG A 13 12.00 20.66 17.68
N LEU A 14 12.48 19.43 17.55
CA LEU A 14 12.33 18.39 18.55
C LEU A 14 13.28 18.70 19.71
N ALA A 15 12.74 18.94 20.89
CA ALA A 15 13.51 18.96 22.13
C ALA A 15 14.06 17.54 22.41
N ALA A 16 15.32 17.45 22.85
CA ALA A 16 15.96 16.19 23.18
C ALA A 16 15.15 15.42 24.26
N PRO A 17 14.96 14.10 24.13
CA PRO A 17 14.22 13.34 25.11
C PRO A 17 15.03 13.21 26.40
N GLN A 18 14.44 13.68 27.50
CA GLN A 18 14.93 13.31 28.84
C GLN A 18 14.62 11.82 29.07
N SER A 19 15.64 11.04 29.41
CA SER A 19 15.52 9.63 29.79
C SER A 19 14.71 9.49 31.08
N ARG A 20 13.41 9.18 30.94
CA ARG A 20 12.59 8.69 32.05
C ARG A 20 12.56 7.16 31.97
N HIS A 21 12.86 6.50 33.06
CA HIS A 21 12.59 5.06 33.23
C HIS A 21 11.08 4.84 32.99
N ARG A 22 10.75 4.14 31.90
CA ARG A 22 9.35 3.84 31.53
C ARG A 22 8.85 2.67 32.38
N SER A 23 7.68 2.86 32.98
CA SER A 23 6.99 1.82 33.76
C SER A 23 6.40 0.74 32.83
N TRP A 24 6.06 -0.42 33.39
CA TRP A 24 5.43 -1.54 32.66
C TRP A 24 4.09 -1.17 31.98
N GLU A 25 3.42 -0.14 32.46
CA GLU A 25 2.17 0.38 31.87
C GLU A 25 2.39 1.07 30.52
N ASP A 26 3.60 1.62 30.27
CA ASP A 26 3.97 2.20 28.98
C ASP A 26 4.11 1.14 27.88
N THR A 27 4.38 -0.12 28.22
CA THR A 27 4.48 -1.21 27.23
C THR A 27 3.14 -1.59 26.62
N ALA A 28 2.04 -1.39 27.34
CA ALA A 28 0.68 -1.64 26.81
C ALA A 28 0.26 -0.64 25.72
N LEU A 29 0.90 0.53 25.65
CA LEU A 29 0.67 1.55 24.63
C LEU A 29 1.55 1.37 23.40
N HIS A 30 2.61 0.58 23.49
CA HIS A 30 3.46 0.27 22.34
C HIS A 30 2.73 -0.67 21.38
N ASN A 31 2.99 -0.52 20.09
CA ASN A 31 2.37 -1.31 19.03
C ASN A 31 0.85 -1.08 18.84
N ARG A 32 0.27 -0.04 19.47
CA ARG A 32 -1.09 0.40 19.18
C ARG A 32 -1.08 1.20 17.86
N ILE A 33 -1.75 0.69 16.84
CA ILE A 33 -1.86 1.34 15.53
C ILE A 33 -3.09 2.25 15.42
N ASP A 34 -3.98 2.20 16.39
CA ASP A 34 -5.25 2.93 16.41
C ASP A 34 -5.25 4.17 17.32
N LEU A 35 -4.10 4.57 17.85
CA LEU A 35 -4.00 5.78 18.67
C LEU A 35 -4.04 7.04 17.81
N LEU A 36 -4.94 7.95 18.16
CA LEU A 36 -5.04 9.26 17.51
C LEU A 36 -4.28 10.32 18.33
N ARG A 37 -3.62 11.22 17.62
CA ARG A 37 -3.04 12.40 18.25
C ARG A 37 -4.16 13.36 18.69
N PRO A 38 -4.02 14.05 19.82
CA PRO A 38 -5.03 15.02 20.28
C PRO A 38 -5.29 16.16 19.29
N ASP A 39 -4.29 16.49 18.46
CA ASP A 39 -4.34 17.55 17.44
C ASP A 39 -4.61 17.00 16.02
N ALA A 40 -5.09 15.76 15.90
CA ALA A 40 -5.37 15.15 14.61
C ALA A 40 -6.46 15.95 13.86
N PRO A 41 -6.24 16.30 12.58
CA PRO A 41 -7.22 17.01 11.77
C PRO A 41 -8.49 16.17 11.56
N ALA A 42 -9.60 16.83 11.21
CA ALA A 42 -10.92 16.18 11.13
C ALA A 42 -10.95 14.91 10.27
N LEU A 43 -10.25 14.90 9.12
CA LEU A 43 -10.18 13.73 8.24
C LEU A 43 -9.29 12.60 8.77
N ALA A 44 -8.44 12.87 9.76
CA ALA A 44 -7.65 11.86 10.46
C ALA A 44 -8.33 11.32 11.72
N GLN A 45 -9.50 11.87 12.09
CA GLN A 45 -10.33 11.32 13.16
C GLN A 45 -10.94 9.97 12.75
N ARG A 46 -11.39 9.20 13.73
CA ARG A 46 -12.08 7.95 13.44
C ARG A 46 -13.32 8.21 12.60
N GLY A 47 -13.48 7.40 11.56
CA GLY A 47 -14.67 7.43 10.72
C GLY A 47 -15.93 6.93 11.45
N PRO A 48 -17.10 7.08 10.82
CA PRO A 48 -18.39 6.72 11.41
C PRO A 48 -18.65 5.20 11.47
N HIS A 49 -17.82 4.39 10.78
CA HIS A 49 -18.03 2.94 10.71
C HIS A 49 -17.10 2.20 11.67
N PRO A 50 -17.63 1.19 12.42
CA PRO A 50 -16.78 0.15 12.98
C PRO A 50 -16.00 -0.54 11.86
N VAL A 51 -14.84 -1.11 12.15
CA VAL A 51 -13.98 -1.76 11.16
C VAL A 51 -13.97 -3.26 11.37
N GLY A 52 -14.26 -4.00 10.32
CA GLY A 52 -14.02 -5.44 10.23
C GLY A 52 -12.71 -5.73 9.52
N VAL A 53 -12.13 -6.89 9.75
CA VAL A 53 -10.94 -7.37 9.04
C VAL A 53 -11.04 -8.87 8.79
N THR A 54 -10.63 -9.29 7.59
CA THR A 54 -10.53 -10.70 7.19
C THR A 54 -9.28 -10.92 6.35
N THR A 55 -8.87 -12.19 6.21
CA THR A 55 -7.72 -12.57 5.37
C THR A 55 -8.21 -13.39 4.19
N LEU A 56 -7.79 -13.02 2.99
CA LEU A 56 -8.15 -13.67 1.74
C LEU A 56 -6.89 -14.16 1.00
N THR A 57 -7.10 -14.97 -0.03
CA THR A 57 -6.08 -15.37 -0.99
C THR A 57 -6.46 -14.82 -2.36
N ALA A 58 -5.53 -14.08 -2.98
CA ALA A 58 -5.65 -13.61 -4.36
C ALA A 58 -4.78 -14.49 -5.28
N ALA A 59 -5.38 -15.11 -6.28
CA ALA A 59 -4.64 -15.82 -7.32
C ALA A 59 -4.03 -14.81 -8.31
N VAL A 60 -2.74 -14.92 -8.57
CA VAL A 60 -2.04 -14.10 -9.58
C VAL A 60 -1.82 -14.92 -10.86
N SER A 61 -1.59 -16.22 -10.71
CA SER A 61 -1.47 -17.21 -11.78
C SER A 61 -1.79 -18.58 -11.21
N ASP A 62 -1.75 -19.62 -12.05
CA ASP A 62 -1.97 -21.02 -11.62
C ASP A 62 -0.99 -21.48 -10.52
N THR A 63 0.18 -20.84 -10.43
CA THR A 63 1.25 -21.23 -9.51
C THR A 63 1.59 -20.17 -8.45
N ARG A 64 0.98 -18.98 -8.51
CA ARG A 64 1.31 -17.87 -7.59
C ARG A 64 0.06 -17.26 -6.98
N GLN A 65 0.08 -17.17 -5.67
CA GLN A 65 -0.98 -16.59 -4.86
C GLN A 65 -0.40 -15.55 -3.89
N LEU A 66 -1.24 -14.63 -3.45
CA LEU A 66 -0.92 -13.61 -2.45
C LEU A 66 -1.87 -13.76 -1.28
N THR A 67 -1.35 -13.68 -0.06
CA THR A 67 -2.17 -13.49 1.13
C THR A 67 -2.54 -12.01 1.21
N VAL A 68 -3.83 -11.71 1.31
CA VAL A 68 -4.38 -10.34 1.31
C VAL A 68 -5.15 -10.11 2.61
N GLU A 69 -4.79 -9.10 3.35
CA GLU A 69 -5.58 -8.62 4.46
C GLU A 69 -6.58 -7.58 3.97
N VAL A 70 -7.85 -7.72 4.37
CA VAL A 70 -8.92 -6.84 3.91
C VAL A 70 -9.65 -6.22 5.09
N TRP A 71 -9.61 -4.89 5.16
CA TRP A 71 -10.38 -4.10 6.13
C TRP A 71 -11.61 -3.52 5.47
N TYR A 72 -12.72 -3.50 6.19
CA TYR A 72 -14.01 -3.07 5.64
C TYR A 72 -14.90 -2.44 6.70
N PRO A 73 -15.85 -1.59 6.31
CA PRO A 73 -16.90 -1.13 7.19
C PRO A 73 -17.70 -2.30 7.75
N ALA A 74 -17.75 -2.41 9.08
CA ALA A 74 -18.48 -3.46 9.77
C ALA A 74 -19.85 -2.99 10.27
N ALA A 75 -20.71 -3.95 10.60
CA ALA A 75 -22.03 -3.69 11.13
C ALA A 75 -21.97 -2.88 12.45
N LYS A 76 -22.97 -2.05 12.68
CA LYS A 76 -23.11 -1.28 13.93
C LYS A 76 -23.11 -2.21 15.14
N GLY A 77 -22.42 -1.81 16.19
CA GLY A 77 -22.28 -2.61 17.41
C GLY A 77 -21.13 -3.61 17.39
N THR A 78 -20.34 -3.67 16.31
CA THR A 78 -19.10 -4.46 16.28
C THR A 78 -18.15 -3.97 17.37
N VAL A 79 -17.67 -4.90 18.18
CA VAL A 79 -16.74 -4.62 19.28
C VAL A 79 -15.33 -4.55 18.73
N ALA A 80 -14.66 -3.43 18.97
CA ALA A 80 -13.28 -3.19 18.55
C ALA A 80 -12.29 -4.08 19.31
N GLY A 81 -11.20 -4.43 18.66
CA GLY A 81 -10.04 -5.09 19.24
C GLY A 81 -9.58 -6.29 18.42
N THR A 82 -8.48 -6.10 17.69
CA THR A 82 -7.78 -7.18 17.00
C THR A 82 -6.29 -7.06 17.24
N SER A 83 -5.58 -8.13 16.94
CA SER A 83 -4.12 -8.13 16.92
C SER A 83 -3.62 -8.69 15.59
N TYR A 84 -2.51 -8.15 15.11
CA TYR A 84 -1.82 -8.58 13.91
C TYR A 84 -0.45 -9.11 14.32
N ALA A 85 -0.30 -10.44 14.34
CA ALA A 85 0.98 -11.09 14.59
C ALA A 85 1.85 -10.98 13.34
N THR A 86 3.07 -10.49 13.50
CA THR A 86 3.98 -10.27 12.38
C THR A 86 5.44 -10.31 12.85
N LEU A 87 6.39 -10.12 11.94
CA LEU A 87 7.80 -9.91 12.24
C LEU A 87 8.17 -8.43 12.10
N LEU A 88 9.21 -8.01 12.77
CA LEU A 88 9.88 -6.74 12.49
C LEU A 88 10.69 -6.85 11.18
N ARG A 89 11.22 -5.69 10.74
CA ARG A 89 11.99 -5.60 9.48
C ARG A 89 13.23 -6.49 9.43
N ASP A 90 13.75 -6.93 10.57
CA ASP A 90 14.87 -7.86 10.66
C ASP A 90 14.52 -9.30 10.19
N GLY A 91 13.23 -9.57 10.01
CA GLY A 91 12.71 -10.85 9.52
C GLY A 91 12.74 -11.99 10.53
N VAL A 92 13.09 -11.71 11.79
CA VAL A 92 13.25 -12.74 12.83
C VAL A 92 12.57 -12.38 14.15
N THR A 93 12.41 -11.11 14.47
CA THR A 93 11.81 -10.66 15.73
C THR A 93 10.30 -10.63 15.65
N PRO A 94 9.57 -11.51 16.37
CA PRO A 94 8.12 -11.49 16.38
C PRO A 94 7.61 -10.25 17.11
N THR A 95 6.52 -9.69 16.58
CA THR A 95 5.80 -8.58 17.20
C THR A 95 4.31 -8.74 16.99
N VAL A 96 3.52 -8.02 17.80
CA VAL A 96 2.06 -7.96 17.68
C VAL A 96 1.66 -6.49 17.62
N LEU A 97 0.92 -6.13 16.57
CA LEU A 97 0.29 -4.82 16.45
C LEU A 97 -1.14 -4.92 16.99
N HIS A 98 -1.60 -3.93 17.74
CA HIS A 98 -2.95 -3.89 18.31
C HIS A 98 -3.76 -2.79 17.63
N GLY A 99 -4.84 -3.18 16.96
CA GLY A 99 -5.75 -2.30 16.24
C GLY A 99 -7.15 -2.24 16.82
N SER A 100 -8.00 -1.45 16.17
CA SER A 100 -9.42 -1.28 16.52
C SER A 100 -10.37 -2.10 15.64
N ALA A 101 -9.88 -2.77 14.61
CA ALA A 101 -10.72 -3.65 13.79
C ALA A 101 -11.22 -4.87 14.60
N CYS A 102 -12.23 -5.54 14.08
CA CYS A 102 -12.73 -6.81 14.61
C CYS A 102 -12.56 -7.91 13.56
N ARG A 103 -11.87 -8.99 13.91
CA ARG A 103 -11.65 -10.13 13.01
C ARG A 103 -12.99 -10.80 12.68
N GLU A 104 -13.21 -11.05 11.36
CA GLU A 104 -14.42 -11.71 10.83
C GLU A 104 -15.74 -11.04 11.26
N ALA A 105 -15.73 -9.70 11.42
CA ALA A 105 -16.94 -8.97 11.76
C ALA A 105 -17.99 -9.03 10.65
N PHE A 106 -19.26 -8.96 11.02
CA PHE A 106 -20.34 -8.82 10.04
C PHE A 106 -20.14 -7.54 9.21
N VAL A 107 -20.28 -7.67 7.89
CA VAL A 107 -20.13 -6.57 6.93
C VAL A 107 -21.29 -5.58 7.10
N ALA A 108 -20.99 -4.29 7.03
CA ALA A 108 -22.03 -3.25 6.95
C ALA A 108 -22.80 -3.37 5.63
N THR A 109 -24.06 -3.03 5.65
CA THR A 109 -24.95 -3.13 4.49
C THR A 109 -25.62 -1.79 4.18
N GLY A 110 -26.23 -1.69 3.00
CA GLY A 110 -27.01 -0.51 2.59
C GLY A 110 -26.26 0.58 1.86
N PHE A 111 -24.98 0.36 1.53
CA PHE A 111 -24.17 1.25 0.69
C PHE A 111 -23.09 0.44 -0.04
N SER A 112 -22.39 1.11 -0.96
CA SER A 112 -21.26 0.53 -1.71
C SER A 112 -19.99 1.31 -1.40
N ALA A 113 -18.93 0.59 -1.05
CA ALA A 113 -17.65 1.14 -0.57
C ALA A 113 -16.58 1.05 -1.68
N PRO A 114 -15.95 2.18 -2.07
CA PRO A 114 -14.83 2.14 -3.02
C PRO A 114 -13.67 1.31 -2.48
N LEU A 115 -12.92 0.66 -3.38
CA LEU A 115 -11.75 -0.14 -3.04
C LEU A 115 -10.49 0.74 -2.97
N ILE A 116 -9.69 0.56 -1.92
CA ILE A 116 -8.32 1.05 -1.85
C ILE A 116 -7.39 -0.17 -1.76
N VAL A 117 -6.43 -0.26 -2.66
CA VAL A 117 -5.34 -1.23 -2.54
C VAL A 117 -4.15 -0.54 -1.88
N ILE A 118 -3.56 -1.17 -0.85
CA ILE A 118 -2.34 -0.69 -0.20
C ILE A 118 -1.20 -1.66 -0.50
N SER A 119 -0.15 -1.19 -1.16
CA SER A 119 1.02 -1.98 -1.55
C SER A 119 2.24 -1.54 -0.75
N HIS A 120 2.82 -2.47 0.03
CA HIS A 120 3.95 -2.20 0.93
C HIS A 120 5.29 -2.03 0.19
N GLY A 121 6.32 -1.56 0.92
CA GLY A 121 7.70 -1.40 0.43
C GLY A 121 8.48 -2.71 0.30
N TYR A 122 9.81 -2.60 0.15
CA TYR A 122 10.74 -3.73 0.16
C TYR A 122 11.80 -3.54 1.26
N PRO A 123 11.90 -4.48 2.24
CA PRO A 123 10.86 -5.45 2.56
C PRO A 123 9.68 -4.80 3.30
N GLY A 124 8.56 -5.51 3.36
CA GLY A 124 7.38 -5.07 4.09
C GLY A 124 6.44 -6.26 4.38
N ASN A 125 5.21 -5.98 4.68
CA ASN A 125 4.14 -6.96 4.74
C ASN A 125 2.77 -6.27 4.66
N ARG A 126 1.70 -7.06 4.59
CA ARG A 126 0.32 -6.58 4.53
C ARG A 126 -0.11 -5.71 5.71
N PHE A 127 0.61 -5.77 6.84
CA PHE A 127 0.31 -4.99 8.06
C PHE A 127 1.09 -3.68 8.17
N LEU A 128 2.05 -3.42 7.27
CA LEU A 128 2.94 -2.24 7.36
C LEU A 128 2.18 -0.92 7.50
N LEU A 129 1.07 -0.78 6.78
CA LEU A 129 0.22 0.41 6.79
C LEU A 129 -1.19 0.11 7.37
N SER A 130 -1.30 -0.87 8.29
CA SER A 130 -2.57 -1.26 8.90
C SER A 130 -3.28 -0.12 9.63
N HIS A 131 -2.55 0.81 10.23
CA HIS A 131 -3.10 2.02 10.83
C HIS A 131 -3.87 2.88 9.81
N LEU A 132 -3.33 3.03 8.60
CA LEU A 132 -3.99 3.73 7.49
C LEU A 132 -5.18 2.93 6.97
N ALA A 133 -5.02 1.60 6.86
CA ALA A 133 -6.08 0.71 6.39
C ALA A 133 -7.30 0.74 7.33
N GLU A 134 -7.12 0.65 8.65
CA GLU A 134 -8.22 0.78 9.62
C GLU A 134 -8.87 2.17 9.55
N SER A 135 -8.07 3.23 9.41
CA SER A 135 -8.60 4.59 9.30
C SER A 135 -9.49 4.75 8.06
N LEU A 136 -9.02 4.31 6.89
CA LEU A 136 -9.77 4.38 5.64
C LEU A 136 -11.04 3.51 5.68
N ALA A 137 -10.96 2.30 6.23
CA ALA A 137 -12.14 1.45 6.37
C ALA A 137 -13.18 2.09 7.29
N GLY A 138 -12.75 2.73 8.37
CA GLY A 138 -13.62 3.51 9.24
C GLY A 138 -14.30 4.68 8.52
N GLN A 139 -13.69 5.23 7.47
CA GLN A 139 -14.24 6.29 6.62
C GLN A 139 -15.16 5.76 5.50
N GLY A 140 -15.36 4.45 5.40
CA GLY A 140 -16.28 3.86 4.44
C GLY A 140 -15.65 3.27 3.18
N PHE A 141 -14.34 3.00 3.17
CA PHE A 141 -13.66 2.28 2.10
C PHE A 141 -13.53 0.79 2.43
N VAL A 142 -13.44 -0.06 1.43
CA VAL A 142 -12.83 -1.37 1.56
C VAL A 142 -11.36 -1.25 1.23
N VAL A 143 -10.47 -1.79 2.08
CA VAL A 143 -9.02 -1.67 1.92
C VAL A 143 -8.40 -3.05 1.84
N ALA A 144 -7.63 -3.33 0.79
CA ALA A 144 -6.97 -4.61 0.58
C ALA A 144 -5.44 -4.42 0.52
N ALA A 145 -4.69 -5.15 1.34
CA ALA A 145 -3.24 -5.10 1.37
C ALA A 145 -2.64 -6.50 1.22
N PRO A 146 -1.91 -6.79 0.14
CA PRO A 146 -1.27 -8.09 -0.07
C PRO A 146 0.09 -8.18 0.63
N ASP A 147 0.52 -9.41 0.93
CA ASP A 147 1.92 -9.77 1.03
C ASP A 147 2.46 -10.04 -0.37
N HIS A 148 3.44 -9.26 -0.80
CA HIS A 148 4.11 -9.49 -2.08
C HIS A 148 5.21 -10.55 -1.92
N ALA A 149 5.05 -11.70 -2.55
CA ALA A 149 6.00 -12.80 -2.48
C ALA A 149 7.43 -12.36 -2.86
N GLY A 150 8.43 -12.82 -2.12
CA GLY A 150 9.83 -12.45 -2.31
C GLY A 150 10.20 -11.04 -1.81
N SER A 151 9.27 -10.36 -1.15
CA SER A 151 9.39 -8.96 -0.74
C SER A 151 8.83 -8.70 0.66
N THR A 152 8.60 -9.76 1.45
CA THR A 152 8.11 -9.66 2.82
C THR A 152 9.25 -9.60 3.83
N TYR A 153 8.94 -9.36 5.10
CA TYR A 153 9.94 -9.45 6.16
C TYR A 153 10.49 -10.87 6.32
N GLU A 154 9.69 -11.90 6.03
CA GLU A 154 10.09 -13.31 6.09
C GLU A 154 10.85 -13.76 4.83
N ASP A 155 10.60 -13.12 3.69
CA ASP A 155 11.15 -13.49 2.39
C ASP A 155 11.60 -12.25 1.64
N GLN A 156 12.90 -11.92 1.77
CA GLN A 156 13.52 -10.71 1.21
C GLN A 156 14.44 -10.99 0.02
N GLN A 157 14.37 -12.16 -0.61
CA GLN A 157 15.43 -12.61 -1.54
C GLN A 157 15.15 -12.28 -3.00
N ALA A 158 13.93 -11.89 -3.36
CA ALA A 158 13.52 -11.78 -4.76
C ALA A 158 13.36 -10.31 -5.22
N PHE A 159 14.34 -9.43 -4.97
CA PHE A 159 14.25 -8.01 -5.37
C PHE A 159 14.00 -7.84 -6.87
N GLY A 160 14.75 -8.53 -7.74
CA GLY A 160 14.56 -8.44 -9.18
C GLY A 160 13.18 -8.90 -9.64
N VAL A 161 12.70 -10.00 -9.08
CA VAL A 161 11.35 -10.52 -9.35
C VAL A 161 10.27 -9.54 -8.85
N THR A 162 10.55 -8.82 -7.76
CA THR A 162 9.67 -7.77 -7.25
C THR A 162 9.50 -6.62 -8.25
N LEU A 163 10.56 -6.23 -8.96
CA LEU A 163 10.47 -5.21 -10.02
C LEU A 163 9.48 -5.62 -11.12
N LEU A 164 9.47 -6.89 -11.46
CA LEU A 164 8.55 -7.43 -12.46
C LEU A 164 7.12 -7.57 -11.94
N ASN A 165 6.97 -8.12 -10.73
CA ASN A 165 5.69 -8.60 -10.23
C ASN A 165 4.86 -7.53 -9.54
N ARG A 166 5.46 -6.49 -8.99
CA ARG A 166 4.74 -5.52 -8.16
C ARG A 166 3.48 -4.93 -8.82
N PRO A 167 3.54 -4.39 -10.05
CA PRO A 167 2.34 -3.87 -10.70
C PRO A 167 1.32 -4.98 -11.07
N LEU A 168 1.79 -6.20 -11.32
CA LEU A 168 0.92 -7.34 -11.63
C LEU A 168 0.16 -7.81 -10.38
N ASP A 169 0.83 -7.84 -9.25
CA ASP A 169 0.21 -8.18 -7.95
C ASP A 169 -0.86 -7.17 -7.56
N GLN A 170 -0.59 -5.89 -7.77
CA GLN A 170 -1.54 -4.81 -7.50
C GLN A 170 -2.82 -4.99 -8.31
N ARG A 171 -2.70 -5.35 -9.60
CA ARG A 171 -3.84 -5.67 -10.45
C ARG A 171 -4.56 -6.93 -9.98
N ALA A 172 -3.82 -8.00 -9.67
CA ALA A 172 -4.40 -9.26 -9.24
C ALA A 172 -5.24 -9.11 -7.93
N VAL A 173 -4.84 -8.22 -7.02
CA VAL A 173 -5.65 -7.90 -5.84
C VAL A 173 -6.99 -7.29 -6.25
N ILE A 174 -7.01 -6.37 -7.23
CA ILE A 174 -8.27 -5.78 -7.73
C ILE A 174 -9.15 -6.86 -8.35
N ASP A 175 -8.57 -7.75 -9.16
CA ASP A 175 -9.29 -8.86 -9.80
C ASP A 175 -9.88 -9.82 -8.77
N ALA A 176 -9.12 -10.15 -7.71
CA ALA A 176 -9.59 -10.98 -6.62
C ALA A 176 -10.72 -10.33 -5.83
N MET A 177 -10.64 -9.03 -5.56
CA MET A 177 -11.69 -8.28 -4.87
C MET A 177 -12.98 -8.18 -5.69
N GLU A 178 -12.87 -8.04 -7.01
CA GLU A 178 -14.02 -8.02 -7.93
C GLU A 178 -14.71 -9.38 -8.03
N ALA A 179 -13.95 -10.46 -7.88
CA ALA A 179 -14.47 -11.83 -7.93
C ALA A 179 -15.13 -12.28 -6.62
N LEU A 180 -15.08 -11.47 -5.56
CA LEU A 180 -15.71 -11.82 -4.27
C LEU A 180 -17.22 -11.94 -4.41
N THR A 181 -17.77 -12.88 -3.67
CA THR A 181 -19.22 -13.10 -3.53
C THR A 181 -19.64 -12.95 -2.07
N GLY A 182 -20.93 -12.87 -1.83
CA GLY A 182 -21.49 -12.68 -0.50
C GLY A 182 -21.33 -11.26 0.04
N PRO A 183 -21.55 -11.03 1.34
CA PRO A 183 -21.72 -9.68 1.90
C PRO A 183 -20.55 -8.73 1.63
N LEU A 184 -19.30 -9.22 1.62
CA LEU A 184 -18.14 -8.38 1.33
C LEU A 184 -18.05 -8.05 -0.18
N GLY A 185 -18.38 -9.02 -1.06
CA GLY A 185 -18.48 -8.79 -2.50
C GLY A 185 -19.59 -7.80 -2.85
N ASP A 186 -20.73 -7.88 -2.15
CA ASP A 186 -21.85 -6.95 -2.34
C ASP A 186 -21.51 -5.52 -1.86
N LEU A 187 -20.62 -5.37 -0.88
CA LEU A 187 -20.18 -4.09 -0.35
C LEU A 187 -19.18 -3.41 -1.27
N VAL A 188 -18.18 -4.14 -1.80
CA VAL A 188 -17.02 -3.56 -2.49
C VAL A 188 -17.36 -3.04 -3.90
N ALA A 189 -17.00 -1.77 -4.18
CA ALA A 189 -17.18 -1.15 -5.49
C ALA A 189 -15.87 -1.16 -6.29
N CYS A 190 -15.56 -2.27 -6.95
CA CYS A 190 -14.32 -2.42 -7.72
C CYS A 190 -14.24 -1.58 -9.00
N ARG A 191 -15.27 -0.84 -9.37
CA ARG A 191 -15.21 0.15 -10.46
C ARG A 191 -14.58 1.48 -10.07
N ARG A 192 -14.26 1.66 -8.78
CA ARG A 192 -13.67 2.88 -8.21
C ARG A 192 -12.55 2.47 -7.26
N VAL A 193 -11.36 2.30 -7.84
CA VAL A 193 -10.17 1.81 -7.11
C VAL A 193 -9.17 2.93 -6.96
N GLY A 194 -8.70 3.15 -5.72
CA GLY A 194 -7.50 3.90 -5.42
C GLY A 194 -6.34 2.95 -5.10
N LEU A 195 -5.12 3.33 -5.44
CA LEU A 195 -3.93 2.54 -5.12
C LEU A 195 -2.93 3.41 -4.35
N ILE A 196 -2.64 3.01 -3.12
CA ILE A 196 -1.61 3.61 -2.27
C ILE A 196 -0.39 2.69 -2.29
N GLY A 197 0.75 3.20 -2.73
CA GLY A 197 1.99 2.43 -2.79
C GLY A 197 3.12 3.08 -1.99
N TYR A 198 3.71 2.35 -1.04
CA TYR A 198 4.85 2.84 -0.28
C TYR A 198 6.15 2.28 -0.84
N SER A 199 7.15 3.15 -1.11
CA SER A 199 8.49 2.77 -1.59
C SER A 199 8.40 1.88 -2.84
N MET A 200 8.76 0.59 -2.77
CA MET A 200 8.61 -0.38 -3.86
C MET A 200 7.13 -0.56 -4.27
N GLY A 201 6.19 -0.43 -3.35
CA GLY A 201 4.75 -0.37 -3.67
C GLY A 201 4.40 0.85 -4.53
N GLY A 202 5.07 1.99 -4.27
CA GLY A 202 4.98 3.20 -5.08
C GLY A 202 5.56 3.02 -6.48
N TYR A 203 6.70 2.32 -6.62
CA TYR A 203 7.24 1.90 -7.92
C TYR A 203 6.19 1.14 -8.75
N GLY A 204 5.56 0.13 -8.15
CA GLY A 204 4.50 -0.62 -8.82
C GLY A 204 3.30 0.25 -9.19
N ALA A 205 2.89 1.15 -8.29
CA ALA A 205 1.77 2.05 -8.52
C ALA A 205 2.03 3.02 -9.69
N MET A 206 3.25 3.54 -9.83
CA MET A 206 3.66 4.37 -10.98
C MET A 206 3.50 3.62 -12.29
N ILE A 207 4.01 2.37 -12.37
CA ILE A 207 3.91 1.54 -13.58
C ILE A 207 2.44 1.20 -13.88
N PHE A 208 1.70 0.77 -12.89
CA PHE A 208 0.29 0.42 -13.05
C PHE A 208 -0.58 1.63 -13.41
N GLY A 209 -0.21 2.81 -12.89
CA GLY A 209 -0.84 4.09 -13.23
C GLY A 209 -0.45 4.66 -14.59
N GLY A 210 0.41 3.97 -15.35
CA GLY A 210 0.74 4.30 -16.73
C GLY A 210 2.17 4.79 -17.00
N ALA A 211 3.03 4.94 -15.96
CA ALA A 211 4.44 5.29 -16.17
C ALA A 211 5.21 4.08 -16.74
N GLY A 212 5.51 4.11 -18.03
CA GLY A 212 6.34 3.08 -18.67
C GLY A 212 7.80 3.19 -18.27
N LEU A 213 8.49 2.07 -18.06
CA LEU A 213 9.91 2.05 -17.75
C LEU A 213 10.75 2.52 -18.95
N ALA A 214 11.88 3.18 -18.67
CA ALA A 214 12.89 3.50 -19.66
C ALA A 214 13.73 2.27 -20.03
N GLU A 215 14.38 2.27 -21.20
CA GLU A 215 15.30 1.21 -21.63
C GLU A 215 16.45 1.01 -20.64
N THR A 216 16.87 2.06 -19.94
CA THR A 216 17.90 2.00 -18.90
C THR A 216 17.53 1.10 -17.73
N ALA A 217 16.23 0.92 -17.45
CA ALA A 217 15.76 0.04 -16.41
C ALA A 217 16.12 -1.43 -16.64
N LEU A 218 16.27 -1.86 -17.89
CA LEU A 218 16.68 -3.21 -18.23
C LEU A 218 18.14 -3.52 -17.84
N GLN A 219 18.96 -2.48 -17.70
CA GLN A 219 20.37 -2.60 -17.34
C GLN A 219 20.61 -2.41 -15.83
N HIS A 220 19.53 -2.21 -15.05
CA HIS A 220 19.67 -2.08 -13.61
C HIS A 220 20.29 -3.36 -13.02
N PRO A 221 21.30 -3.26 -12.10
CA PRO A 221 22.02 -4.43 -11.57
C PRO A 221 21.15 -5.48 -10.90
N ARG A 222 19.95 -5.11 -10.48
CA ARG A 222 18.95 -6.01 -9.88
C ARG A 222 17.78 -6.31 -10.80
N ALA A 223 17.87 -5.98 -12.09
CA ALA A 223 16.84 -6.38 -13.06
C ALA A 223 16.77 -7.92 -13.13
N PRO A 224 15.57 -8.51 -13.27
CA PRO A 224 15.43 -9.94 -13.40
C PRO A 224 16.11 -10.43 -14.69
N GLU A 225 16.71 -11.60 -14.64
CA GLU A 225 17.33 -12.23 -15.81
C GLU A 225 16.32 -12.46 -16.95
N GLY A 226 16.85 -12.65 -18.16
CA GLY A 226 16.05 -12.98 -19.36
C GLY A 226 15.24 -11.82 -19.92
N GLY A 227 15.51 -10.56 -19.50
CA GLY A 227 14.87 -9.36 -20.08
C GLY A 227 13.38 -9.24 -19.81
N SER A 228 12.85 -10.00 -18.84
CA SER A 228 11.41 -10.04 -18.54
C SER A 228 10.82 -8.67 -18.11
N LEU A 229 11.67 -7.78 -17.59
CA LEU A 229 11.28 -6.41 -17.22
C LEU A 229 10.85 -5.56 -18.43
N ALA A 230 11.24 -5.95 -19.65
CA ALA A 230 10.84 -5.30 -20.90
C ALA A 230 9.32 -5.21 -21.09
N ARG A 231 8.57 -6.09 -20.41
CA ARG A 231 7.09 -6.02 -20.44
C ARG A 231 6.51 -4.71 -19.90
N HIS A 232 7.28 -3.98 -19.08
CA HIS A 232 6.87 -2.71 -18.47
C HIS A 232 7.48 -1.49 -19.17
N LEU A 233 8.23 -1.68 -20.25
CA LEU A 233 8.80 -0.56 -21.02
C LEU A 233 7.71 0.35 -21.57
N ALA A 234 8.03 1.63 -21.63
CA ALA A 234 7.24 2.64 -22.30
C ALA A 234 6.92 2.22 -23.75
N GLY A 235 5.66 2.32 -24.15
CA GLY A 235 5.21 1.93 -25.49
C GLY A 235 5.12 0.42 -25.74
N SER A 236 5.47 -0.46 -24.79
CA SER A 236 5.29 -1.90 -24.97
C SER A 236 3.79 -2.27 -24.94
N LYS A 237 3.41 -3.25 -25.75
CA LYS A 237 2.02 -3.76 -25.76
C LYS A 237 1.60 -4.35 -24.42
N THR A 238 2.53 -4.97 -23.71
CA THR A 238 2.29 -5.60 -22.40
C THR A 238 2.09 -4.54 -21.31
N HIS A 239 2.82 -3.41 -21.35
CA HIS A 239 2.57 -2.28 -20.46
C HIS A 239 1.23 -1.61 -20.78
N ALA A 240 0.92 -1.37 -22.04
CA ALA A 240 -0.38 -0.83 -22.43
C ALA A 240 -1.56 -1.72 -21.97
N ALA A 241 -1.40 -3.06 -22.04
CA ALA A 241 -2.41 -4.02 -21.57
C ALA A 241 -2.53 -4.11 -20.03
N LEU A 242 -1.57 -3.54 -19.28
CA LEU A 242 -1.66 -3.45 -17.82
C LEU A 242 -2.64 -2.38 -17.36
N ARG A 243 -2.93 -1.38 -18.20
CA ARG A 243 -3.88 -0.31 -17.85
C ARG A 243 -5.23 -0.89 -17.45
N ASP A 244 -5.79 -0.34 -16.39
CA ASP A 244 -7.03 -0.82 -15.81
C ASP A 244 -8.02 0.35 -15.63
N PRO A 245 -9.18 0.34 -16.30
CA PRO A 245 -10.15 1.42 -16.20
C PRO A 245 -10.80 1.54 -14.82
N ARG A 246 -10.63 0.53 -13.95
CA ARG A 246 -11.11 0.57 -12.57
C ARG A 246 -10.24 1.47 -11.69
N LEU A 247 -8.96 1.68 -12.08
CA LEU A 247 -8.01 2.50 -11.32
C LEU A 247 -8.29 3.99 -11.54
N CYS A 248 -8.78 4.66 -10.50
CA CYS A 248 -9.20 6.06 -10.57
C CYS A 248 -8.12 7.05 -10.10
N ALA A 249 -7.24 6.62 -9.22
CA ALA A 249 -6.14 7.44 -8.70
C ALA A 249 -5.05 6.59 -8.07
N ILE A 250 -3.83 7.11 -8.08
CA ILE A 250 -2.70 6.52 -7.36
C ILE A 250 -2.09 7.51 -6.36
N MET A 251 -1.60 6.98 -5.24
CA MET A 251 -0.89 7.74 -4.21
C MET A 251 0.43 7.05 -3.88
N PRO A 252 1.49 7.29 -4.64
CA PRO A 252 2.84 6.83 -4.30
C PRO A 252 3.39 7.62 -3.11
N ILE A 253 3.91 6.91 -2.11
CA ILE A 253 4.57 7.47 -0.92
C ILE A 253 6.04 7.08 -0.99
N GLY A 254 6.92 8.05 -1.20
CA GLY A 254 8.35 7.82 -1.39
C GLY A 254 8.63 6.73 -2.45
N PRO A 255 8.12 6.84 -3.70
CA PRO A 255 8.24 5.77 -4.67
C PRO A 255 9.71 5.48 -4.99
N TRP A 256 10.10 4.21 -4.85
CA TRP A 256 11.42 3.78 -5.27
C TRP A 256 11.54 3.79 -6.80
N GLY A 257 12.69 4.19 -7.33
CA GLY A 257 13.00 4.04 -8.76
C GLY A 257 13.40 5.34 -9.48
N ASN A 258 13.00 6.53 -8.98
CA ASN A 258 13.34 7.80 -9.62
C ASN A 258 14.85 8.04 -9.65
N GLY A 259 15.54 7.94 -8.52
CA GLY A 259 17.00 8.02 -8.42
C GLY A 259 17.75 6.84 -9.05
N GLN A 260 17.04 5.83 -9.58
CA GLN A 260 17.59 4.62 -10.20
C GLN A 260 17.43 4.61 -11.72
N ALA A 261 17.05 5.73 -12.32
CA ALA A 261 16.81 5.87 -13.77
C ALA A 261 15.82 4.81 -14.32
N MET A 262 14.78 4.45 -13.52
CA MET A 262 13.74 3.53 -13.95
C MET A 262 12.80 4.17 -14.97
N TRP A 263 12.65 5.49 -14.94
CA TRP A 263 11.81 6.26 -15.85
C TRP A 263 12.60 7.36 -16.52
N ASP A 264 12.16 7.73 -17.70
CA ASP A 264 12.52 8.95 -18.41
C ASP A 264 11.27 9.82 -18.62
N ALA A 265 11.46 10.97 -19.24
CA ALA A 265 10.37 11.90 -19.50
C ALA A 265 9.25 11.30 -20.37
N ASP A 266 9.62 10.47 -21.35
CA ASP A 266 8.67 9.84 -22.26
C ASP A 266 7.84 8.77 -21.56
N GLY A 267 8.45 7.97 -20.67
CA GLY A 267 7.78 6.99 -19.85
C GLY A 267 6.80 7.62 -18.85
N LEU A 268 7.22 8.71 -18.21
CA LEU A 268 6.37 9.46 -17.27
C LEU A 268 5.22 10.18 -17.98
N ALA A 269 5.44 10.72 -19.19
CA ALA A 269 4.42 11.40 -19.97
C ALA A 269 3.25 10.47 -20.40
N GLN A 270 3.43 9.16 -20.35
CA GLN A 270 2.36 8.19 -20.66
C GLN A 270 1.36 8.00 -19.53
N MET A 271 1.64 8.56 -18.35
CA MET A 271 0.76 8.44 -17.19
C MET A 271 -0.48 9.33 -17.38
N ASP A 272 -1.65 8.71 -17.34
CA ASP A 272 -2.95 9.38 -17.42
C ASP A 272 -3.80 9.18 -16.15
N THR A 273 -3.39 8.29 -15.26
CA THR A 273 -4.05 8.11 -13.96
C THR A 273 -3.74 9.29 -13.03
N PRO A 274 -4.75 9.93 -12.42
CA PRO A 274 -4.56 10.98 -11.43
C PRO A 274 -3.58 10.58 -10.33
N LEU A 275 -2.61 11.44 -10.04
CA LEU A 275 -1.50 11.18 -9.14
C LEU A 275 -1.48 12.18 -7.99
N PHE A 276 -1.36 11.68 -6.75
CA PHE A 276 -0.96 12.46 -5.59
C PHE A 276 0.29 11.84 -4.97
N MET A 277 1.46 12.47 -5.18
CA MET A 277 2.74 11.95 -4.68
C MET A 277 3.08 12.57 -3.32
N MET A 278 3.52 11.73 -2.39
CA MET A 278 4.10 12.15 -1.11
C MET A 278 5.55 11.69 -1.00
N ALA A 279 6.42 12.56 -0.48
CA ALA A 279 7.82 12.23 -0.25
C ALA A 279 8.37 13.01 0.96
N GLY A 280 9.33 12.42 1.65
CA GLY A 280 10.10 13.11 2.70
C GLY A 280 11.21 13.94 2.09
N THR A 281 11.39 15.18 2.53
CA THR A 281 12.43 16.09 2.00
C THR A 281 13.86 15.66 2.32
N VAL A 282 14.03 14.71 3.21
CA VAL A 282 15.33 14.11 3.58
C VAL A 282 15.36 12.61 3.27
N ASP A 283 14.53 12.15 2.32
CA ASP A 283 14.52 10.77 1.85
C ASP A 283 15.74 10.54 0.95
N ASP A 284 16.71 9.80 1.48
CA ASP A 284 17.96 9.43 0.80
C ASP A 284 17.88 8.04 0.12
N VAL A 285 16.80 7.31 0.32
CA VAL A 285 16.56 5.97 -0.27
C VAL A 285 15.82 6.09 -1.61
N SER A 286 14.75 6.87 -1.62
CA SER A 286 13.93 7.09 -2.82
C SER A 286 14.32 8.34 -3.59
N ASP A 287 15.26 9.12 -3.08
CA ASP A 287 15.84 10.34 -3.66
C ASP A 287 14.78 11.42 -3.95
N TYR A 288 14.47 12.21 -2.91
CA TYR A 288 13.50 13.31 -3.03
C TYR A 288 13.78 14.25 -4.19
N ALA A 289 15.06 14.54 -4.47
CA ALA A 289 15.43 15.47 -5.53
C ALA A 289 15.17 14.91 -6.94
N ALA A 290 15.08 13.59 -7.07
CA ALA A 290 14.76 12.90 -8.32
C ALA A 290 13.25 12.69 -8.55
N MET A 291 12.40 13.01 -7.56
CA MET A 291 10.94 12.89 -7.67
C MET A 291 10.32 14.16 -8.23
#